data_6934880e7ec38b5292410b626095571b
#
_entry.id   6934880e7ec38b5292410b626095571b
#
_cell.length_a   1.000
_cell.length_b   1.000
_cell.length_c   1.000
_cell.angle_alpha   90.00
_cell.angle_beta   90.00
_cell.angle_gamma   90.00
#
_symmetry.space_group_name_H-M   'P 1'
#
loop_
_entity.id
_entity.type
_entity.pdbx_description
1 polymer ?
#
loop_
_entity_poly.entity_id
_entity_poly.type
_entity_poly.pdbx_seq_one_letter_code
_entity_poly.pdbx_strand_id
1 'polypeptide(L)'
;MDRIDRIDKTTKKNRRLSLVVILSVLFILSFGLVFADEWKQALPGYEFSFARDHASHPDYKIEWWYYTGNVVTPDDHRFGYQLTFFRVGVDREPVNPSRWAVRDLFMAHLAVTDISGQKFRFTEKINRAGIGWAGAATDSYRVWNEDWEARQNQQGQMTLRAMQDGIGLELTLDQGKPPVIHGARGISQKGAQAGNASHYYSLTRMPTRGAIVIDGQRYEVTGLSWMDHEFGTSFLEKEQQGWNWLSLQLDDQTELMLYEFRRADGQRDLHTSGTFVDSSGQAATIAASEFTLTPEAQWLSPKTGASYPVIWKVSVPSRRIELTVRAAVNDQELDTRESTRVNYWEGAVEVTGTKDGRPVQGRGYLEMTGYAGAAMSAILK
;
A
#
# COMPACT_ATOMS: atom_id res chain seq x y z
N MET A 1 -65.29 43.89 26.56
CA MET A 1 -64.16 43.12 27.05
C MET A 1 -63.73 41.94 26.18
N ASP A 2 -64.57 41.47 25.24
CA ASP A 2 -64.28 40.24 24.45
C ASP A 2 -63.41 40.41 23.17
N ARG A 3 -63.06 41.63 22.81
CA ARG A 3 -62.32 41.84 21.55
C ARG A 3 -60.76 41.87 21.76
N ILE A 4 -60.33 42.25 22.95
CA ILE A 4 -58.92 42.34 23.32
C ILE A 4 -58.33 40.92 23.59
N ASP A 5 -59.10 40.05 24.24
CA ASP A 5 -58.65 38.67 24.54
C ASP A 5 -58.48 37.76 23.28
N ARG A 6 -59.24 38.05 22.22
CA ARG A 6 -59.10 37.28 20.95
C ARG A 6 -57.82 37.62 20.18
N ILE A 7 -57.36 38.86 20.24
CA ILE A 7 -56.15 39.33 19.52
C ILE A 7 -54.90 38.73 20.21
N ASP A 8 -54.91 38.69 21.53
CA ASP A 8 -53.76 38.16 22.29
C ASP A 8 -53.57 36.65 22.13
N LYS A 9 -54.64 35.88 22.05
CA LYS A 9 -54.57 34.43 21.78
C LYS A 9 -54.10 34.09 20.38
N THR A 10 -54.46 34.88 19.38
CA THR A 10 -54.03 34.64 17.96
C THR A 10 -52.58 35.00 17.80
N THR A 11 -52.12 36.05 18.44
CA THR A 11 -50.70 36.48 18.38
C THR A 11 -49.78 35.50 19.10
N LYS A 12 -50.19 34.96 20.24
CA LYS A 12 -49.43 33.91 20.96
C LYS A 12 -49.38 32.57 20.17
N LYS A 13 -50.49 32.19 19.48
CA LYS A 13 -50.56 30.98 18.68
C LYS A 13 -49.62 31.10 17.44
N ASN A 14 -49.62 32.24 16.75
CA ASN A 14 -48.76 32.48 15.61
C ASN A 14 -47.27 32.57 15.99
N ARG A 15 -46.92 33.17 17.13
CA ARG A 15 -45.54 33.17 17.65
C ARG A 15 -45.06 31.78 18.02
N ARG A 16 -45.92 30.91 18.58
CA ARG A 16 -45.55 29.50 18.88
C ARG A 16 -45.37 28.68 17.60
N LEU A 17 -46.21 28.89 16.59
CA LEU A 17 -46.07 28.21 15.30
C LEU A 17 -44.79 28.66 14.57
N SER A 18 -44.47 29.96 14.55
CA SER A 18 -43.24 30.48 13.97
C SER A 18 -41.99 29.96 14.69
N LEU A 19 -42.03 29.85 16.04
CA LEU A 19 -40.88 29.33 16.80
C LEU A 19 -40.66 27.83 16.55
N VAL A 20 -41.70 27.03 16.40
CA VAL A 20 -41.62 25.60 16.09
C VAL A 20 -41.07 25.39 14.67
N VAL A 21 -41.51 26.20 13.69
CA VAL A 21 -41.01 26.11 12.31
C VAL A 21 -39.54 26.54 12.26
N ILE A 22 -39.13 27.60 12.95
CA ILE A 22 -37.73 28.04 13.00
C ILE A 22 -36.85 26.99 13.69
N LEU A 23 -37.30 26.38 14.79
CA LEU A 23 -36.58 25.31 15.46
C LEU A 23 -36.48 24.03 14.62
N SER A 24 -37.53 23.71 13.86
CA SER A 24 -37.51 22.55 12.91
C SER A 24 -36.59 22.80 11.74
N VAL A 25 -36.54 24.02 11.20
CA VAL A 25 -35.61 24.41 10.12
C VAL A 25 -34.15 24.44 10.63
N LEU A 26 -33.92 24.95 11.84
CA LEU A 26 -32.59 24.92 12.47
C LEU A 26 -32.16 23.49 12.80
N PHE A 27 -33.07 22.60 13.22
CA PHE A 27 -32.79 21.19 13.46
C PHE A 27 -32.49 20.46 12.15
N ILE A 28 -33.22 20.71 11.07
CA ILE A 28 -32.97 20.14 9.73
C ILE A 28 -31.65 20.69 9.17
N LEU A 29 -31.35 21.97 9.37
CA LEU A 29 -30.07 22.58 8.95
C LEU A 29 -28.89 22.07 9.78
N SER A 30 -29.08 21.77 11.07
CA SER A 30 -28.02 21.17 11.90
C SER A 30 -27.75 19.69 11.57
N PHE A 31 -28.75 18.93 11.08
CA PHE A 31 -28.55 17.60 10.59
C PHE A 31 -27.96 17.55 9.16
N GLY A 32 -28.17 18.60 8.37
CA GLY A 32 -27.60 18.72 7.01
C GLY A 32 -26.16 19.17 6.96
N LEU A 33 -25.58 19.63 8.09
CA LEU A 33 -24.21 20.16 8.15
C LEU A 33 -23.17 19.18 8.72
N VAL A 34 -23.53 17.92 9.03
CA VAL A 34 -22.61 16.97 9.72
C VAL A 34 -22.02 15.90 8.79
N PHE A 35 -22.38 15.82 7.51
CA PHE A 35 -21.94 14.72 6.65
C PHE A 35 -21.08 15.10 5.44
N ALA A 36 -20.46 16.27 5.43
CA ALA A 36 -19.80 16.75 4.21
C ALA A 36 -18.28 16.57 4.15
N ASP A 37 -17.59 15.91 5.11
CA ASP A 37 -16.12 15.88 5.05
C ASP A 37 -15.41 14.64 5.62
N GLU A 38 -16.09 13.52 5.75
CA GLU A 38 -15.43 12.30 6.22
C GLU A 38 -15.07 11.37 5.05
N TRP A 39 -13.79 10.99 4.98
CA TRP A 39 -13.34 9.93 4.09
C TRP A 39 -13.98 8.59 4.48
N LYS A 40 -14.34 7.78 3.49
CA LYS A 40 -14.85 6.43 3.73
C LYS A 40 -13.84 5.61 4.51
N GLN A 41 -14.33 4.84 5.47
CA GLN A 41 -13.53 3.87 6.21
C GLN A 41 -13.63 2.49 5.56
N ALA A 42 -12.55 1.71 5.65
CA ALA A 42 -12.56 0.32 5.23
C ALA A 42 -13.35 -0.52 6.26
N LEU A 43 -14.59 -0.82 5.93
CA LEU A 43 -15.54 -1.56 6.78
C LEU A 43 -16.00 -2.84 6.07
N PRO A 44 -16.45 -3.87 6.84
CA PRO A 44 -17.00 -5.09 6.25
C PRO A 44 -18.17 -4.83 5.30
N GLY A 45 -18.25 -5.61 4.22
CA GLY A 45 -19.32 -5.51 3.21
C GLY A 45 -18.87 -4.95 1.87
N TYR A 46 -17.61 -4.60 1.72
CA TYR A 46 -17.05 -4.26 0.42
C TYR A 46 -16.91 -5.53 -0.44
N GLU A 47 -17.45 -5.48 -1.66
CA GLU A 47 -17.35 -6.55 -2.63
C GLU A 47 -16.38 -6.16 -3.74
N PHE A 48 -15.25 -6.85 -3.81
CA PHE A 48 -14.28 -6.65 -4.87
C PHE A 48 -14.86 -7.09 -6.23
N SER A 49 -14.61 -6.26 -7.24
CA SER A 49 -15.00 -6.51 -8.63
C SER A 49 -13.85 -6.12 -9.56
N PHE A 50 -13.08 -7.09 -10.01
CA PHE A 50 -12.02 -6.86 -10.99
C PHE A 50 -12.65 -6.86 -12.41
N ALA A 51 -12.32 -5.92 -13.34
CA ALA A 51 -11.21 -4.94 -13.30
C ALA A 51 -11.52 -3.57 -12.61
N ARG A 52 -12.74 -3.31 -12.12
CA ARG A 52 -13.09 -2.03 -11.48
C ARG A 52 -12.10 -1.67 -10.37
N ASP A 53 -11.78 -2.61 -9.49
CA ASP A 53 -11.00 -2.35 -8.28
C ASP A 53 -9.48 -2.34 -8.51
N HIS A 54 -9.04 -2.39 -9.77
CA HIS A 54 -7.69 -1.94 -10.13
C HIS A 54 -7.61 -0.40 -10.25
N ALA A 55 -8.72 0.28 -10.52
CA ALA A 55 -8.82 1.74 -10.61
C ALA A 55 -8.77 2.42 -9.22
N SER A 56 -8.74 3.74 -9.21
CA SER A 56 -8.65 4.52 -7.96
C SER A 56 -9.96 4.57 -7.18
N HIS A 57 -9.82 4.65 -5.87
CA HIS A 57 -10.90 4.76 -4.87
C HIS A 57 -10.85 6.11 -4.13
N PRO A 58 -11.17 7.24 -4.79
CA PRO A 58 -10.97 8.59 -4.26
C PRO A 58 -11.85 8.94 -3.05
N ASP A 59 -12.80 8.08 -2.68
CA ASP A 59 -13.59 8.21 -1.45
C ASP A 59 -12.79 7.86 -0.19
N TYR A 60 -11.70 7.12 -0.32
CA TYR A 60 -10.79 6.78 0.76
C TYR A 60 -9.63 7.78 0.81
N LYS A 61 -9.09 8.02 2.01
CA LYS A 61 -8.03 9.03 2.20
C LYS A 61 -6.69 8.60 1.66
N ILE A 62 -6.34 7.32 1.79
CA ILE A 62 -5.02 6.77 1.46
C ILE A 62 -5.21 5.60 0.51
N GLU A 63 -4.36 5.54 -0.53
CA GLU A 63 -4.38 4.48 -1.52
C GLU A 63 -2.99 4.32 -2.10
N TRP A 64 -2.54 3.08 -2.36
CA TRP A 64 -1.30 2.82 -3.06
C TRP A 64 -1.39 1.63 -4.00
N TRP A 65 -0.60 1.71 -5.06
CA TRP A 65 -0.33 0.67 -6.03
C TRP A 65 1.17 0.39 -5.96
N TYR A 66 1.52 -0.76 -5.44
CA TYR A 66 2.88 -1.16 -5.12
C TYR A 66 3.27 -2.35 -5.99
N TYR A 67 4.37 -2.22 -6.71
CA TYR A 67 4.93 -3.26 -7.55
C TYR A 67 6.34 -3.59 -7.11
N THR A 68 6.64 -4.88 -7.00
CA THR A 68 7.98 -5.41 -6.84
C THR A 68 8.22 -6.56 -7.77
N GLY A 69 9.49 -6.85 -8.08
CA GLY A 69 9.82 -7.97 -8.92
C GLY A 69 11.26 -8.38 -8.88
N ASN A 70 11.49 -9.63 -9.24
CA ASN A 70 12.80 -10.20 -9.46
C ASN A 70 12.89 -10.61 -10.93
N VAL A 71 13.81 -9.97 -11.66
CA VAL A 71 13.98 -10.17 -13.10
C VAL A 71 15.43 -10.47 -13.45
N VAL A 72 15.65 -11.07 -14.61
CA VAL A 72 16.96 -11.56 -15.04
C VAL A 72 17.11 -11.38 -16.54
N THR A 73 18.32 -11.05 -16.99
CA THR A 73 18.70 -11.00 -18.40
C THR A 73 18.94 -12.41 -18.95
N PRO A 74 19.01 -12.62 -20.27
CA PRO A 74 19.34 -13.92 -20.87
C PRO A 74 20.70 -14.49 -20.46
N ASP A 75 21.63 -13.64 -20.02
CA ASP A 75 22.97 -14.02 -19.53
C ASP A 75 23.07 -14.07 -17.98
N ASP A 76 21.92 -14.27 -17.31
CA ASP A 76 21.80 -14.44 -15.86
C ASP A 76 22.18 -13.22 -14.99
N HIS A 77 22.25 -12.01 -15.54
CA HIS A 77 22.40 -10.81 -14.72
C HIS A 77 21.07 -10.48 -14.03
N ARG A 78 21.07 -10.39 -12.71
CA ARG A 78 19.88 -10.34 -11.88
C ARG A 78 19.58 -8.96 -11.36
N PHE A 79 18.29 -8.58 -11.38
CA PHE A 79 17.78 -7.34 -10.83
C PHE A 79 16.58 -7.56 -9.91
N GLY A 80 16.46 -6.71 -8.87
CA GLY A 80 15.24 -6.43 -8.18
C GLY A 80 14.71 -5.05 -8.55
N TYR A 81 13.41 -4.83 -8.47
CA TYR A 81 12.84 -3.50 -8.62
C TYR A 81 11.63 -3.30 -7.71
N GLN A 82 11.40 -2.05 -7.34
CA GLN A 82 10.19 -1.57 -6.69
C GLN A 82 9.70 -0.33 -7.44
N LEU A 83 8.39 -0.25 -7.69
CA LEU A 83 7.70 0.94 -8.18
C LEU A 83 6.40 1.09 -7.41
N THR A 84 6.26 2.19 -6.67
CA THR A 84 5.06 2.47 -5.89
C THR A 84 4.49 3.82 -6.24
N PHE A 85 3.17 3.89 -6.38
CA PHE A 85 2.40 5.12 -6.43
C PHE A 85 1.55 5.22 -5.19
N PHE A 86 1.59 6.36 -4.52
CA PHE A 86 0.77 6.67 -3.35
C PHE A 86 -0.15 7.84 -3.67
N ARG A 87 -1.40 7.76 -3.23
CA ARG A 87 -2.34 8.87 -3.19
C ARG A 87 -2.72 9.15 -1.74
N VAL A 88 -2.62 10.40 -1.34
CA VAL A 88 -3.07 10.87 -0.03
C VAL A 88 -4.06 12.01 -0.24
N GLY A 89 -5.30 11.82 0.20
CA GLY A 89 -6.32 12.86 0.23
C GLY A 89 -5.98 13.92 1.27
N VAL A 90 -5.92 15.17 0.84
CA VAL A 90 -5.64 16.35 1.69
C VAL A 90 -6.92 17.07 2.04
N ASP A 91 -7.73 17.36 1.02
CA ASP A 91 -9.00 18.07 1.14
C ASP A 91 -9.99 17.44 0.14
N ARG A 92 -11.05 16.84 0.64
CA ARG A 92 -12.01 16.13 -0.20
C ARG A 92 -12.79 17.07 -1.11
N GLU A 93 -13.12 18.27 -0.61
CA GLU A 93 -13.91 19.28 -1.32
C GLU A 93 -13.25 20.66 -1.17
N PRO A 94 -12.15 20.92 -1.91
CA PRO A 94 -11.45 22.19 -1.79
C PRO A 94 -12.37 23.37 -2.06
N VAL A 95 -12.48 24.29 -1.11
CA VAL A 95 -13.26 25.54 -1.25
C VAL A 95 -12.69 26.44 -2.35
N ASN A 96 -11.39 26.34 -2.60
CA ASN A 96 -10.72 27.08 -3.66
C ASN A 96 -11.08 26.51 -5.03
N PRO A 97 -11.81 27.26 -5.91
CA PRO A 97 -12.23 26.79 -7.23
C PRO A 97 -11.09 26.69 -8.26
N SER A 98 -9.89 27.08 -7.87
CA SER A 98 -8.71 27.03 -8.74
C SER A 98 -8.37 25.59 -9.09
N ARG A 99 -7.97 25.34 -10.34
CA ARG A 99 -7.35 24.06 -10.76
C ARG A 99 -6.05 23.72 -10.01
N TRP A 100 -5.50 24.67 -9.24
CA TRP A 100 -4.35 24.49 -8.37
C TRP A 100 -4.74 24.09 -6.94
N ALA A 101 -6.03 24.00 -6.62
CA ALA A 101 -6.47 23.48 -5.33
C ALA A 101 -5.93 22.06 -5.10
N VAL A 102 -5.49 21.79 -3.88
CA VAL A 102 -4.89 20.48 -3.53
C VAL A 102 -5.99 19.61 -2.94
N ARG A 103 -6.56 18.74 -3.78
CA ARG A 103 -7.44 17.67 -3.30
C ARG A 103 -6.63 16.46 -2.85
N ASP A 104 -5.70 16.01 -3.69
CA ASP A 104 -4.86 14.85 -3.47
C ASP A 104 -3.39 15.21 -3.73
N LEU A 105 -2.51 14.58 -2.97
CA LEU A 105 -1.09 14.50 -3.24
C LEU A 105 -0.76 13.09 -3.77
N PHE A 106 0.11 13.04 -4.77
CA PHE A 106 0.63 11.82 -5.34
C PHE A 106 2.14 11.76 -5.15
N MET A 107 2.60 10.68 -4.56
CA MET A 107 4.01 10.37 -4.43
C MET A 107 4.31 9.12 -5.26
N ALA A 108 5.52 9.01 -5.77
CA ALA A 108 5.96 7.80 -6.47
C ALA A 108 7.43 7.52 -6.12
N HIS A 109 7.73 6.26 -5.82
CA HIS A 109 9.07 5.78 -5.53
C HIS A 109 9.46 4.74 -6.56
N LEU A 110 10.68 4.85 -7.08
CA LEU A 110 11.31 3.88 -7.95
C LEU A 110 12.64 3.44 -7.33
N ALA A 111 12.81 2.15 -7.15
CA ALA A 111 14.09 1.57 -6.78
C ALA A 111 14.48 0.44 -7.73
N VAL A 112 15.76 0.36 -8.03
CA VAL A 112 16.37 -0.72 -8.81
C VAL A 112 17.58 -1.25 -8.05
N THR A 113 17.56 -2.56 -7.81
CA THR A 113 18.67 -3.31 -7.24
C THR A 113 19.36 -4.12 -8.34
N ASP A 114 20.56 -3.75 -8.69
CA ASP A 114 21.46 -4.62 -9.47
C ASP A 114 22.06 -5.66 -8.53
N ILE A 115 21.42 -6.81 -8.46
CA ILE A 115 21.82 -7.90 -7.55
C ILE A 115 23.20 -8.46 -7.94
N SER A 116 23.44 -8.66 -9.24
CA SER A 116 24.70 -9.17 -9.74
C SER A 116 25.85 -8.16 -9.58
N GLY A 117 25.56 -6.87 -9.77
CA GLY A 117 26.52 -5.77 -9.61
C GLY A 117 26.62 -5.24 -8.17
N GLN A 118 25.79 -5.76 -7.21
CA GLN A 118 25.74 -5.32 -5.81
C GLN A 118 25.53 -3.80 -5.66
N LYS A 119 24.60 -3.25 -6.45
CA LYS A 119 24.27 -1.83 -6.44
C LYS A 119 22.79 -1.61 -6.17
N PHE A 120 22.49 -0.53 -5.47
CA PHE A 120 21.12 -0.06 -5.24
C PHE A 120 20.99 1.41 -5.64
N ARG A 121 19.92 1.74 -6.36
CA ARG A 121 19.58 3.09 -6.76
C ARG A 121 18.10 3.32 -6.56
N PHE A 122 17.73 4.51 -6.13
CA PHE A 122 16.32 4.91 -6.02
C PHE A 122 16.15 6.37 -6.39
N THR A 123 14.91 6.74 -6.71
CA THR A 123 14.48 8.11 -6.96
C THR A 123 13.00 8.24 -6.58
N GLU A 124 12.54 9.48 -6.34
CA GLU A 124 11.19 9.75 -5.87
C GLU A 124 10.57 10.96 -6.56
N LYS A 125 9.24 11.01 -6.60
CA LYS A 125 8.46 12.16 -7.09
C LYS A 125 7.34 12.48 -6.12
N ILE A 126 7.01 13.78 -6.00
CA ILE A 126 5.82 14.26 -5.32
C ILE A 126 5.15 15.35 -6.13
N ASN A 127 3.86 15.17 -6.42
CA ASN A 127 3.06 16.14 -7.15
C ASN A 127 1.61 16.16 -6.64
N ARG A 128 0.91 17.24 -6.98
CA ARG A 128 -0.55 17.36 -6.82
C ARG A 128 -1.25 16.93 -8.11
N ALA A 129 -2.54 16.57 -8.01
CA ALA A 129 -3.38 16.24 -9.16
C ALA A 129 -3.63 17.41 -10.12
N GLY A 130 -3.39 18.65 -9.72
CA GLY A 130 -3.67 19.84 -10.52
C GLY A 130 -2.98 19.83 -11.86
N ILE A 131 -3.69 20.28 -12.92
CA ILE A 131 -3.26 20.38 -14.33
C ILE A 131 -2.76 19.08 -14.97
N GLY A 132 -3.02 17.92 -14.36
CA GLY A 132 -2.67 16.61 -14.94
C GLY A 132 -1.24 16.14 -14.71
N TRP A 133 -0.47 16.78 -13.79
CA TRP A 133 0.89 16.33 -13.46
C TRP A 133 0.89 14.97 -12.78
N ALA A 134 -0.07 14.73 -11.89
CA ALA A 134 -0.23 13.43 -11.26
C ALA A 134 -1.71 13.09 -11.14
N GLY A 135 -2.04 11.82 -10.99
CA GLY A 135 -3.42 11.38 -10.85
C GLY A 135 -3.59 9.87 -10.86
N ALA A 136 -4.82 9.45 -10.60
CA ALA A 136 -5.27 8.08 -10.78
C ALA A 136 -6.70 8.10 -11.35
N ALA A 137 -6.94 7.30 -12.41
CA ALA A 137 -8.24 7.21 -13.05
C ALA A 137 -9.20 6.35 -12.22
N THR A 138 -10.49 6.67 -12.27
CA THR A 138 -11.55 5.97 -11.52
C THR A 138 -12.37 5.00 -12.37
N ASP A 139 -12.25 5.09 -13.68
CA ASP A 139 -12.98 4.29 -14.67
C ASP A 139 -12.13 3.23 -15.36
N SER A 140 -10.80 3.31 -15.17
CA SER A 140 -9.82 2.43 -15.77
C SER A 140 -8.58 2.37 -14.90
N TYR A 141 -7.82 1.27 -14.99
CA TYR A 141 -6.56 1.21 -14.26
C TYR A 141 -5.50 2.07 -14.92
N ARG A 142 -5.24 3.21 -14.32
CA ARG A 142 -4.15 4.12 -14.66
C ARG A 142 -3.82 5.00 -13.46
N VAL A 143 -2.55 4.97 -13.00
CA VAL A 143 -1.98 5.91 -12.04
C VAL A 143 -0.70 6.48 -12.62
N TRP A 144 -0.47 7.79 -12.41
CA TRP A 144 0.70 8.45 -12.97
C TRP A 144 1.23 9.57 -12.07
N ASN A 145 2.51 9.86 -12.23
CA ASN A 145 3.18 11.02 -11.65
C ASN A 145 4.18 11.55 -12.68
N GLU A 146 3.81 12.63 -13.37
CA GLU A 146 4.47 13.14 -14.58
C GLU A 146 4.51 12.08 -15.69
N ASP A 147 5.71 11.63 -16.08
CA ASP A 147 5.97 10.61 -17.09
C ASP A 147 6.07 9.18 -16.54
N TRP A 148 6.01 9.01 -15.21
CA TRP A 148 5.90 7.69 -14.60
C TRP A 148 4.45 7.23 -14.60
N GLU A 149 4.22 5.98 -15.00
CA GLU A 149 2.85 5.46 -15.16
C GLU A 149 2.79 3.96 -14.87
N ALA A 150 1.72 3.54 -14.21
CA ALA A 150 1.24 2.17 -14.22
C ALA A 150 -0.19 2.14 -14.77
N ARG A 151 -0.46 1.24 -15.73
CA ARG A 151 -1.78 1.12 -16.36
C ARG A 151 -2.06 -0.28 -16.86
N GLN A 152 -3.32 -0.59 -17.09
CA GLN A 152 -3.73 -1.78 -17.82
C GLN A 152 -3.87 -1.44 -19.31
N ASN A 153 -3.28 -2.27 -20.17
CA ASN A 153 -3.45 -2.14 -21.61
C ASN A 153 -4.72 -2.85 -22.11
N GLN A 154 -5.01 -2.75 -23.41
CA GLN A 154 -6.19 -3.37 -24.02
C GLN A 154 -6.20 -4.90 -23.96
N GLN A 155 -5.05 -5.53 -23.76
CA GLN A 155 -4.88 -6.98 -23.61
C GLN A 155 -5.05 -7.45 -22.14
N GLY A 156 -5.34 -6.54 -21.22
CA GLY A 156 -5.48 -6.84 -19.80
C GLY A 156 -4.14 -6.97 -19.04
N GLN A 157 -3.02 -6.66 -19.68
CA GLN A 157 -1.69 -6.69 -19.06
C GLN A 157 -1.42 -5.38 -18.33
N MET A 158 -0.74 -5.44 -17.19
CA MET A 158 -0.23 -4.25 -16.53
C MET A 158 1.05 -3.79 -17.22
N THR A 159 1.17 -2.50 -17.50
CA THR A 159 2.39 -1.88 -18.04
C THR A 159 2.91 -0.85 -17.06
N LEU A 160 4.20 -0.93 -16.77
CA LEU A 160 4.91 -0.03 -15.87
C LEU A 160 5.93 0.75 -16.66
N ARG A 161 5.97 2.05 -16.45
CA ARG A 161 7.00 2.94 -17.02
C ARG A 161 7.43 3.96 -15.97
N ALA A 162 8.70 3.99 -15.67
CA ALA A 162 9.32 5.02 -14.83
C ALA A 162 10.77 5.19 -15.25
N MET A 163 11.24 6.44 -15.40
CA MET A 163 12.61 6.74 -15.79
C MET A 163 13.02 8.07 -15.16
N GLN A 164 14.11 8.08 -14.42
CA GLN A 164 14.71 9.30 -13.86
C GLN A 164 16.14 9.05 -13.43
N ASP A 165 17.02 10.03 -13.60
CA ASP A 165 18.39 10.05 -13.08
C ASP A 165 19.24 8.81 -13.47
N GLY A 166 19.01 8.27 -14.66
CA GLY A 166 19.75 7.12 -15.18
C GLY A 166 19.30 5.77 -14.61
N ILE A 167 18.19 5.74 -13.85
CA ILE A 167 17.51 4.50 -13.46
C ILE A 167 16.09 4.46 -14.02
N GLY A 168 15.58 3.25 -14.25
CA GLY A 168 14.22 3.13 -14.76
C GLY A 168 13.79 1.71 -15.08
N LEU A 169 12.54 1.61 -15.51
CA LEU A 169 11.92 0.39 -15.99
C LEU A 169 10.87 0.67 -17.05
N GLU A 170 10.76 -0.25 -17.99
CA GLU A 170 9.66 -0.37 -18.94
C GLU A 170 9.24 -1.83 -18.98
N LEU A 171 8.19 -2.19 -18.26
CA LEU A 171 7.81 -3.58 -18.05
C LEU A 171 6.37 -3.83 -18.48
N THR A 172 6.12 -5.04 -18.96
CA THR A 172 4.77 -5.60 -19.17
C THR A 172 4.61 -6.84 -18.30
N LEU A 173 3.56 -6.86 -17.52
CA LEU A 173 3.26 -7.88 -16.53
C LEU A 173 1.94 -8.57 -16.93
N ASP A 174 2.00 -9.89 -17.08
CA ASP A 174 0.82 -10.73 -17.32
C ASP A 174 0.19 -11.13 -15.98
N GLN A 175 -1.11 -11.34 -15.93
CA GLN A 175 -1.76 -11.93 -14.78
C GLN A 175 -1.50 -13.42 -14.74
N GLY A 176 -0.74 -13.89 -13.75
CA GLY A 176 -0.39 -15.31 -13.61
C GLY A 176 -1.38 -16.10 -12.76
N LYS A 177 -1.89 -15.51 -11.69
CA LYS A 177 -2.86 -16.10 -10.77
C LYS A 177 -4.05 -15.15 -10.56
N PRO A 178 -5.21 -15.66 -10.09
CA PRO A 178 -6.32 -14.78 -9.68
C PRO A 178 -5.90 -13.80 -8.59
N PRO A 179 -6.58 -12.63 -8.46
CA PRO A 179 -6.36 -11.71 -7.37
C PRO A 179 -6.57 -12.39 -6.01
N VAL A 180 -5.67 -12.14 -5.09
CA VAL A 180 -5.69 -12.64 -3.72
C VAL A 180 -6.19 -11.54 -2.80
N ILE A 181 -7.38 -11.72 -2.23
CA ILE A 181 -7.99 -10.77 -1.30
C ILE A 181 -7.51 -11.10 0.11
N HIS A 182 -6.90 -10.12 0.79
CA HIS A 182 -6.33 -10.30 2.12
C HIS A 182 -7.31 -10.01 3.26
N GLY A 183 -6.98 -10.56 4.44
CA GLY A 183 -7.71 -10.33 5.67
C GLY A 183 -9.08 -11.03 5.74
N ALA A 184 -9.87 -10.65 6.73
CA ALA A 184 -11.19 -11.22 6.94
C ALA A 184 -12.22 -10.60 5.98
N ARG A 185 -12.62 -11.32 4.94
CA ARG A 185 -13.58 -10.86 3.93
C ARG A 185 -13.16 -9.55 3.26
N GLY A 186 -11.88 -9.43 2.88
CA GLY A 186 -11.34 -8.27 2.21
C GLY A 186 -11.01 -7.08 3.11
N ILE A 187 -11.03 -7.27 4.42
CA ILE A 187 -10.61 -6.27 5.41
C ILE A 187 -9.28 -6.70 6.01
N SER A 188 -8.24 -5.93 5.74
CA SER A 188 -6.95 -6.04 6.40
C SER A 188 -6.94 -5.09 7.60
N GLN A 189 -7.24 -5.64 8.78
CA GLN A 189 -7.30 -4.87 10.03
C GLN A 189 -5.89 -4.45 10.46
N LYS A 190 -5.70 -3.17 10.78
CA LYS A 190 -4.41 -2.58 11.16
C LYS A 190 -4.35 -2.16 12.63
N GLY A 191 -5.51 -1.97 13.27
CA GLY A 191 -5.62 -1.52 14.64
C GLY A 191 -6.95 -1.90 15.28
N ALA A 192 -7.16 -1.55 16.54
CA ALA A 192 -8.32 -2.01 17.35
C ALA A 192 -9.66 -1.38 16.94
N GLN A 193 -9.63 -0.17 16.37
CA GLN A 193 -10.86 0.53 16.00
C GLN A 193 -11.41 0.03 14.67
N ALA A 194 -12.74 -0.04 14.55
CA ALA A 194 -13.40 -0.28 13.27
C ALA A 194 -12.98 0.82 12.27
N GLY A 195 -12.65 0.42 11.03
CA GLY A 195 -12.15 1.35 10.01
C GLY A 195 -10.66 1.69 10.12
N ASN A 196 -9.96 1.29 11.19
CA ASN A 196 -8.50 1.29 11.22
C ASN A 196 -7.98 0.05 10.46
N ALA A 197 -8.22 0.08 9.16
CA ALA A 197 -8.10 -1.04 8.24
C ALA A 197 -7.99 -0.55 6.80
N SER A 198 -7.68 -1.47 5.91
CA SER A 198 -7.73 -1.26 4.47
C SER A 198 -8.49 -2.36 3.76
N HIS A 199 -8.99 -2.06 2.57
CA HIS A 199 -9.29 -3.02 1.54
C HIS A 199 -7.99 -3.34 0.82
N TYR A 200 -7.60 -4.62 0.79
CA TYR A 200 -6.30 -5.03 0.34
C TYR A 200 -6.36 -6.29 -0.50
N TYR A 201 -5.77 -6.24 -1.70
CA TYR A 201 -5.57 -7.42 -2.53
C TYR A 201 -4.19 -7.40 -3.20
N SER A 202 -3.73 -8.57 -3.63
CA SER A 202 -2.48 -8.74 -4.37
C SER A 202 -2.68 -9.52 -5.67
N LEU A 203 -1.83 -9.22 -6.66
CA LEU A 203 -1.52 -10.10 -7.79
C LEU A 203 -0.16 -10.73 -7.50
N THR A 204 -0.18 -11.95 -7.00
CA THR A 204 0.97 -12.55 -6.30
C THR A 204 2.03 -13.17 -7.21
N ARG A 205 1.71 -13.41 -8.49
CA ARG A 205 2.65 -14.02 -9.44
C ARG A 205 2.36 -13.54 -10.84
N MET A 206 3.11 -12.54 -11.27
CA MET A 206 2.91 -11.88 -12.56
C MET A 206 4.13 -12.14 -13.46
N PRO A 207 4.02 -13.01 -14.49
CA PRO A 207 5.06 -13.14 -15.51
C PRO A 207 5.39 -11.77 -16.11
N THR A 208 6.65 -11.43 -16.12
CA THR A 208 7.14 -10.08 -16.43
C THR A 208 8.18 -10.12 -17.52
N ARG A 209 8.12 -9.17 -18.45
CA ARG A 209 9.11 -8.94 -19.51
C ARG A 209 9.25 -7.46 -19.78
N GLY A 210 10.40 -7.06 -20.31
CA GLY A 210 10.69 -5.69 -20.69
C GLY A 210 12.11 -5.31 -20.39
N ALA A 211 12.36 -4.12 -19.88
CA ALA A 211 13.71 -3.64 -19.62
C ALA A 211 13.84 -2.94 -18.26
N ILE A 212 15.01 -3.10 -17.67
CA ILE A 212 15.53 -2.32 -16.55
C ILE A 212 16.61 -1.39 -17.07
N VAL A 213 16.68 -0.17 -16.53
CA VAL A 213 17.79 0.76 -16.75
C VAL A 213 18.46 1.05 -15.41
N ILE A 214 19.76 0.96 -15.36
CA ILE A 214 20.57 1.37 -14.20
C ILE A 214 21.89 2.00 -14.68
N ASP A 215 22.29 3.08 -14.04
CA ASP A 215 23.46 3.90 -14.43
C ASP A 215 23.42 4.28 -15.94
N GLY A 216 22.23 4.46 -16.53
CA GLY A 216 21.98 4.76 -17.94
C GLY A 216 22.08 3.57 -18.89
N GLN A 217 22.44 2.39 -18.41
CA GLN A 217 22.53 1.17 -19.23
C GLN A 217 21.18 0.41 -19.18
N ARG A 218 20.69 0.01 -20.40
CA ARG A 218 19.44 -0.74 -20.58
C ARG A 218 19.71 -2.23 -20.65
N TYR A 219 18.91 -3.03 -19.93
CA TYR A 219 18.97 -4.48 -19.89
C TYR A 219 17.59 -5.06 -20.20
N GLU A 220 17.50 -5.90 -21.22
CA GLU A 220 16.28 -6.66 -21.50
C GLU A 220 16.15 -7.80 -20.48
N VAL A 221 14.97 -7.93 -19.89
CA VAL A 221 14.75 -8.83 -18.75
C VAL A 221 13.45 -9.61 -18.85
N THR A 222 13.43 -10.76 -18.18
CA THR A 222 12.23 -11.52 -17.88
C THR A 222 12.22 -11.94 -16.40
N GLY A 223 11.07 -12.27 -15.85
CA GLY A 223 10.98 -12.71 -14.46
C GLY A 223 9.57 -12.76 -13.91
N LEU A 224 9.46 -12.54 -12.61
CA LEU A 224 8.19 -12.51 -11.88
C LEU A 224 8.07 -11.22 -11.08
N SER A 225 6.86 -10.68 -11.07
CA SER A 225 6.49 -9.54 -10.25
C SER A 225 5.35 -9.87 -9.29
N TRP A 226 5.18 -9.00 -8.33
CA TRP A 226 4.10 -8.92 -7.35
C TRP A 226 3.48 -7.54 -7.42
N MET A 227 2.17 -7.44 -7.22
CA MET A 227 1.48 -6.16 -7.11
C MET A 227 0.56 -6.19 -5.90
N ASP A 228 0.63 -5.13 -5.08
CA ASP A 228 -0.34 -4.84 -4.03
C ASP A 228 -1.14 -3.60 -4.39
N HIS A 229 -2.43 -3.67 -4.14
CA HIS A 229 -3.31 -2.51 -4.13
C HIS A 229 -4.06 -2.45 -2.80
N GLU A 230 -3.93 -1.32 -2.14
CA GLU A 230 -4.51 -1.12 -0.83
C GLU A 230 -5.13 0.28 -0.72
N PHE A 231 -6.37 0.36 -0.22
CA PHE A 231 -7.06 1.63 -0.01
C PHE A 231 -7.83 1.62 1.31
N GLY A 232 -7.77 2.76 2.01
CA GLY A 232 -8.37 2.94 3.33
C GLY A 232 -8.21 4.37 3.81
N THR A 233 -8.52 4.62 5.10
CA THR A 233 -8.49 5.99 5.64
C THR A 233 -7.64 6.12 6.89
N SER A 234 -7.49 5.05 7.64
CA SER A 234 -6.68 5.00 8.86
C SER A 234 -5.91 3.69 8.91
N PHE A 235 -4.60 3.76 9.13
CA PHE A 235 -3.73 2.59 9.07
C PHE A 235 -3.06 2.29 10.40
N LEU A 236 -2.21 3.19 10.91
CA LEU A 236 -1.38 2.92 12.07
C LEU A 236 -1.93 3.53 13.35
N GLU A 237 -1.87 2.77 14.43
CA GLU A 237 -2.10 3.26 15.78
C GLU A 237 -0.84 3.93 16.34
N LYS A 238 -1.02 4.80 17.34
CA LYS A 238 0.06 5.60 17.93
C LYS A 238 1.19 4.74 18.49
N GLU A 239 0.86 3.57 18.99
CA GLU A 239 1.78 2.63 19.61
C GLU A 239 2.57 1.80 18.58
N GLN A 240 2.17 1.82 17.32
CA GLN A 240 2.85 1.10 16.25
C GLN A 240 4.03 1.90 15.73
N GLN A 241 5.22 1.33 15.81
CA GLN A 241 6.48 1.91 15.37
C GLN A 241 6.65 1.85 13.85
N GLY A 242 6.21 0.75 13.24
CA GLY A 242 6.36 0.44 11.83
C GLY A 242 6.01 -1.02 11.55
N TRP A 243 6.37 -1.49 10.38
CA TRP A 243 6.11 -2.88 9.98
C TRP A 243 7.29 -3.53 9.28
N ASN A 244 7.26 -4.85 9.25
CA ASN A 244 8.01 -5.71 8.35
C ASN A 244 6.99 -6.38 7.42
N TRP A 245 7.16 -6.26 6.12
CA TRP A 245 6.30 -6.89 5.13
C TRP A 245 7.16 -7.73 4.17
N LEU A 246 6.67 -8.92 3.84
CA LEU A 246 7.34 -9.85 2.95
C LEU A 246 6.35 -10.37 1.90
N SER A 247 6.79 -10.40 0.65
CA SER A 247 6.18 -11.17 -0.43
C SER A 247 7.19 -12.20 -0.93
N LEU A 248 6.87 -13.48 -0.83
CA LEU A 248 7.75 -14.56 -1.20
C LEU A 248 7.08 -15.43 -2.27
N GLN A 249 7.80 -15.71 -3.36
CA GLN A 249 7.37 -16.56 -4.47
C GLN A 249 8.28 -17.78 -4.51
N LEU A 250 7.75 -18.94 -4.15
CA LEU A 250 8.52 -20.19 -4.10
C LEU A 250 8.52 -20.90 -5.46
N ASP A 251 9.51 -21.76 -5.67
CA ASP A 251 9.72 -22.53 -6.90
C ASP A 251 8.65 -23.65 -7.11
N ASP A 252 7.98 -24.06 -6.03
CA ASP A 252 6.83 -24.96 -6.07
C ASP A 252 5.50 -24.27 -6.43
N GLN A 253 5.58 -23.04 -6.93
CA GLN A 253 4.45 -22.19 -7.33
C GLN A 253 3.51 -21.80 -6.18
N THR A 254 3.98 -21.81 -4.95
CA THR A 254 3.25 -21.25 -3.82
C THR A 254 3.81 -19.86 -3.46
N GLU A 255 2.98 -19.04 -2.83
CA GLU A 255 3.37 -17.71 -2.37
C GLU A 255 3.03 -17.52 -0.89
N LEU A 256 3.79 -16.67 -0.25
CA LEU A 256 3.61 -16.29 1.14
C LEU A 256 3.73 -14.77 1.27
N MET A 257 2.66 -14.12 1.68
CA MET A 257 2.70 -12.73 2.14
C MET A 257 2.60 -12.74 3.66
N LEU A 258 3.51 -12.05 4.32
CA LEU A 258 3.49 -11.87 5.78
C LEU A 258 3.72 -10.40 6.08
N TYR A 259 2.97 -9.84 7.00
CA TYR A 259 3.31 -8.55 7.60
C TYR A 259 3.25 -8.62 9.13
N GLU A 260 4.17 -7.93 9.77
CA GLU A 260 4.29 -7.84 11.20
C GLU A 260 4.36 -6.38 11.61
N PHE A 261 3.37 -5.90 12.34
CA PHE A 261 3.44 -4.59 12.97
C PHE A 261 4.27 -4.67 14.24
N ARG A 262 5.22 -3.75 14.37
CA ARG A 262 6.08 -3.62 15.54
C ARG A 262 5.59 -2.48 16.42
N ARG A 263 5.45 -2.74 17.71
CA ARG A 263 5.07 -1.74 18.71
C ARG A 263 6.29 -1.04 19.28
N ALA A 264 6.11 0.18 19.79
CA ALA A 264 7.17 0.96 20.44
C ALA A 264 7.74 0.29 21.70
N ASP A 265 6.98 -0.61 22.35
CA ASP A 265 7.41 -1.42 23.47
C ASP A 265 8.23 -2.67 23.06
N GLY A 266 8.50 -2.82 21.77
CA GLY A 266 9.22 -3.95 21.18
C GLY A 266 8.38 -5.22 21.01
N GLN A 267 7.10 -5.19 21.36
CA GLN A 267 6.20 -6.33 21.17
C GLN A 267 5.64 -6.37 19.75
N ARG A 268 5.22 -7.56 19.34
CA ARG A 268 4.47 -7.81 18.13
C ARG A 268 3.02 -7.39 18.30
N ASP A 269 2.48 -6.64 17.35
CA ASP A 269 1.09 -6.22 17.39
C ASP A 269 0.13 -7.36 17.03
N LEU A 270 -1.06 -7.36 17.63
CA LEU A 270 -2.09 -8.38 17.41
C LEU A 270 -2.66 -8.37 15.99
N HIS A 271 -2.58 -7.24 15.28
CA HIS A 271 -3.06 -7.10 13.91
C HIS A 271 -2.04 -7.57 12.85
N THR A 272 -0.92 -8.14 13.30
CA THR A 272 0.01 -8.90 12.47
C THR A 272 -0.71 -10.07 11.80
N SER A 273 -0.47 -10.29 10.51
CA SER A 273 -1.18 -11.31 9.74
C SER A 273 -0.38 -11.73 8.51
N GLY A 274 -0.85 -12.73 7.80
CA GLY A 274 -0.31 -13.18 6.53
C GLY A 274 -1.32 -13.90 5.68
N THR A 275 -0.88 -14.29 4.49
CA THR A 275 -1.66 -15.07 3.54
C THR A 275 -0.73 -16.07 2.85
N PHE A 276 -1.12 -17.33 2.87
CA PHE A 276 -0.53 -18.37 2.04
C PHE A 276 -1.37 -18.55 0.78
N VAL A 277 -0.72 -18.67 -0.36
CA VAL A 277 -1.36 -18.94 -1.66
C VAL A 277 -0.81 -20.24 -2.22
N ASP A 278 -1.68 -21.19 -2.49
CA ASP A 278 -1.27 -22.45 -3.06
C ASP A 278 -0.97 -22.37 -4.57
N SER A 279 -0.48 -23.45 -5.16
CA SER A 279 -0.12 -23.51 -6.58
C SER A 279 -1.31 -23.28 -7.52
N SER A 280 -2.53 -23.48 -7.05
CA SER A 280 -3.76 -23.21 -7.81
C SER A 280 -4.26 -21.77 -7.69
N GLY A 281 -3.69 -20.97 -6.79
CA GLY A 281 -4.11 -19.61 -6.49
C GLY A 281 -5.14 -19.50 -5.36
N GLN A 282 -5.43 -20.59 -4.63
CA GLN A 282 -6.29 -20.56 -3.46
C GLN A 282 -5.55 -19.91 -2.28
N ALA A 283 -6.18 -18.89 -1.72
CA ALA A 283 -5.62 -18.13 -0.60
C ALA A 283 -6.15 -18.62 0.75
N ALA A 284 -5.29 -18.63 1.76
CA ALA A 284 -5.64 -18.92 3.15
C ALA A 284 -4.95 -17.91 4.08
N THR A 285 -5.71 -17.25 4.93
CA THR A 285 -5.18 -16.32 5.93
C THR A 285 -4.33 -17.07 6.96
N ILE A 286 -3.25 -16.44 7.41
CA ILE A 286 -2.36 -16.90 8.48
C ILE A 286 -2.46 -15.89 9.62
N ALA A 287 -2.92 -16.33 10.78
CA ALA A 287 -3.02 -15.49 11.96
C ALA A 287 -1.63 -15.19 12.57
N ALA A 288 -1.54 -14.13 13.37
CA ALA A 288 -0.30 -13.75 14.05
C ALA A 288 0.34 -14.90 14.84
N SER A 289 -0.47 -15.75 15.47
CA SER A 289 0.02 -16.90 16.26
C SER A 289 0.51 -18.08 15.42
N GLU A 290 0.24 -18.10 14.10
CA GLU A 290 0.56 -19.24 13.22
C GLU A 290 1.92 -19.10 12.53
N PHE A 291 2.63 -17.98 12.69
CA PHE A 291 3.95 -17.80 12.11
C PHE A 291 4.89 -17.01 13.02
N THR A 292 6.18 -17.16 12.78
CA THR A 292 7.21 -16.34 13.40
C THR A 292 8.14 -15.75 12.35
N LEU A 293 8.57 -14.50 12.61
CA LEU A 293 9.65 -13.81 11.90
C LEU A 293 10.76 -13.57 12.91
N THR A 294 11.92 -14.25 12.74
CA THR A 294 13.05 -14.13 13.67
C THR A 294 14.26 -13.55 12.94
N PRO A 295 14.72 -12.35 13.29
CA PRO A 295 15.91 -11.77 12.69
C PRO A 295 17.18 -12.53 13.14
N GLU A 296 18.09 -12.83 12.20
CA GLU A 296 19.36 -13.53 12.49
C GLU A 296 20.60 -12.66 12.30
N ALA A 297 20.60 -11.78 11.29
CA ALA A 297 21.73 -10.91 11.01
C ALA A 297 21.26 -9.49 10.72
N GLN A 298 22.08 -8.54 11.10
CA GLN A 298 21.77 -7.10 10.98
C GLN A 298 22.79 -6.41 10.06
N TRP A 299 22.32 -5.41 9.34
CA TRP A 299 23.16 -4.46 8.60
C TRP A 299 22.94 -3.06 9.18
N LEU A 300 24.05 -2.40 9.53
CA LEU A 300 24.02 -1.02 10.02
C LEU A 300 24.13 -0.07 8.81
N SER A 301 23.10 0.74 8.61
CA SER A 301 23.11 1.74 7.55
C SER A 301 24.18 2.82 7.82
N PRO A 302 25.11 3.04 6.89
CA PRO A 302 26.06 4.15 6.98
C PRO A 302 25.41 5.52 6.76
N LYS A 303 24.17 5.56 6.21
CA LYS A 303 23.44 6.79 5.90
C LYS A 303 22.66 7.30 7.10
N THR A 304 21.95 6.42 7.79
CA THR A 304 21.00 6.78 8.86
C THR A 304 21.41 6.30 10.23
N GLY A 305 22.34 5.33 10.32
CA GLY A 305 22.69 4.64 11.55
C GLY A 305 21.61 3.63 12.01
N ALA A 306 20.58 3.41 11.21
CA ALA A 306 19.57 2.40 11.50
C ALA A 306 20.13 0.98 11.30
N SER A 307 19.69 0.06 12.14
CA SER A 307 20.08 -1.35 12.06
C SER A 307 18.93 -2.16 11.49
N TYR A 308 19.09 -2.67 10.27
CA TYR A 308 18.08 -3.46 9.55
C TYR A 308 18.41 -4.94 9.57
N PRO A 309 17.48 -5.81 9.97
CA PRO A 309 17.66 -7.25 9.80
C PRO A 309 17.73 -7.65 8.33
N VAL A 310 18.82 -8.25 7.90
CA VAL A 310 19.05 -8.65 6.49
C VAL A 310 18.99 -10.16 6.29
N ILE A 311 18.86 -10.94 7.37
CA ILE A 311 18.56 -12.38 7.33
C ILE A 311 17.44 -12.65 8.34
N TRP A 312 16.44 -13.39 7.89
CA TRP A 312 15.28 -13.78 8.69
C TRP A 312 15.05 -15.28 8.64
N LYS A 313 14.64 -15.85 9.77
CA LYS A 313 13.97 -17.15 9.81
C LYS A 313 12.46 -16.91 9.78
N VAL A 314 11.79 -17.59 8.88
CA VAL A 314 10.34 -17.60 8.73
C VAL A 314 9.84 -19.01 8.99
N SER A 315 8.98 -19.16 10.00
CA SER A 315 8.36 -20.45 10.31
C SER A 315 6.84 -20.32 10.25
N VAL A 316 6.18 -21.23 9.53
CA VAL A 316 4.71 -21.41 9.49
C VAL A 316 4.40 -22.87 9.78
N PRO A 317 4.36 -23.29 11.05
CA PRO A 317 4.25 -24.72 11.44
C PRO A 317 2.99 -25.40 10.90
N SER A 318 1.86 -24.70 10.84
CA SER A 318 0.58 -25.20 10.30
C SER A 318 0.68 -25.58 8.82
N ARG A 319 1.66 -25.05 8.09
CA ARG A 319 1.97 -25.31 6.69
C ARG A 319 3.25 -26.11 6.48
N ARG A 320 3.92 -26.52 7.59
CA ARG A 320 5.23 -27.16 7.58
C ARG A 320 6.27 -26.41 6.72
N ILE A 321 6.27 -25.10 6.83
CA ILE A 321 7.17 -24.18 6.14
C ILE A 321 8.24 -23.68 7.11
N GLU A 322 9.52 -23.87 6.75
CA GLU A 322 10.69 -23.32 7.43
C GLU A 322 11.60 -22.71 6.39
N LEU A 323 11.74 -21.38 6.41
CA LEU A 323 12.50 -20.64 5.40
C LEU A 323 13.59 -19.78 6.06
N THR A 324 14.66 -19.58 5.32
CA THR A 324 15.63 -18.50 5.51
C THR A 324 15.42 -17.49 4.39
N VAL A 325 15.12 -16.26 4.75
CA VAL A 325 14.99 -15.12 3.84
C VAL A 325 16.23 -14.23 4.02
N ARG A 326 16.94 -13.97 2.94
CA ARG A 326 18.19 -13.20 2.95
C ARG A 326 18.09 -12.04 1.96
N ALA A 327 18.48 -10.84 2.38
CA ALA A 327 18.65 -9.70 1.48
C ALA A 327 19.62 -10.05 0.34
N ALA A 328 19.24 -9.80 -0.89
CA ALA A 328 20.11 -10.01 -2.06
C ALA A 328 21.26 -9.00 -2.09
N VAL A 329 21.01 -7.79 -1.60
CA VAL A 329 21.99 -6.73 -1.31
C VAL A 329 21.66 -6.16 0.06
N ASN A 330 22.64 -5.89 0.90
CA ASN A 330 22.35 -5.36 2.24
C ASN A 330 21.88 -3.89 2.23
N ASP A 331 22.54 -3.05 1.43
CA ASP A 331 22.16 -1.63 1.27
C ASP A 331 21.03 -1.50 0.24
N GLN A 332 19.80 -1.61 0.70
CA GLN A 332 18.58 -1.31 -0.07
C GLN A 332 17.70 -0.29 0.70
N GLU A 333 18.34 0.63 1.41
CA GLU A 333 17.67 1.69 2.14
C GLU A 333 17.31 2.87 1.23
N LEU A 334 16.05 3.28 1.26
CA LEU A 334 15.52 4.47 0.60
C LEU A 334 15.47 5.64 1.58
N ASP A 335 16.00 6.77 1.17
CA ASP A 335 15.84 8.05 1.85
C ASP A 335 14.79 8.89 1.12
N THR A 336 13.52 8.69 1.49
CA THR A 336 12.37 9.36 0.84
C THR A 336 11.89 10.57 1.65
N ARG A 337 12.84 11.31 2.24
CA ARG A 337 12.52 12.50 3.03
C ARG A 337 11.97 13.67 2.22
N GLU A 338 12.18 13.69 0.91
CA GLU A 338 11.65 14.71 0.02
C GLU A 338 10.16 14.50 -0.31
N SER A 339 9.67 13.26 -0.33
CA SER A 339 8.28 12.91 -0.59
C SER A 339 7.51 12.52 0.68
N THR A 340 7.82 11.35 1.25
CA THR A 340 7.09 10.79 2.39
C THR A 340 7.66 11.19 3.74
N ARG A 341 8.84 11.76 3.80
CA ARG A 341 9.63 12.09 5.01
C ARG A 341 10.05 10.88 5.83
N VAL A 342 10.17 9.73 5.19
CA VAL A 342 10.52 8.45 5.80
C VAL A 342 11.83 7.95 5.24
N ASN A 343 12.60 7.25 6.07
CA ASN A 343 13.61 6.33 5.61
C ASN A 343 13.12 4.92 5.87
N TYR A 344 13.19 4.05 4.88
CA TYR A 344 12.79 2.67 5.00
C TYR A 344 13.70 1.77 4.14
N TRP A 345 13.77 0.50 4.50
CA TRP A 345 14.51 -0.48 3.75
C TRP A 345 13.53 -1.27 2.87
N GLU A 346 13.83 -1.38 1.58
CA GLU A 346 12.95 -1.99 0.61
C GLU A 346 13.79 -2.75 -0.41
N GLY A 347 13.72 -4.09 -0.42
CA GLY A 347 14.67 -4.79 -1.24
C GLY A 347 14.33 -6.22 -1.62
N ALA A 348 14.99 -6.64 -2.71
CA ALA A 348 14.95 -8.01 -3.20
C ALA A 348 15.59 -8.97 -2.19
N VAL A 349 14.93 -10.11 -2.00
CA VAL A 349 15.39 -11.18 -1.12
C VAL A 349 15.46 -12.53 -1.82
N GLU A 350 16.36 -13.38 -1.35
CA GLU A 350 16.48 -14.80 -1.70
C GLU A 350 15.88 -15.66 -0.60
N VAL A 351 15.24 -16.75 -0.99
CA VAL A 351 14.57 -17.66 -0.07
C VAL A 351 15.12 -19.06 -0.27
N THR A 352 15.46 -19.71 0.84
CA THR A 352 15.83 -21.14 0.87
C THR A 352 15.21 -21.79 2.11
N GLY A 353 14.85 -23.06 2.01
CA GLY A 353 14.31 -23.76 3.16
C GLY A 353 13.61 -25.06 2.83
N THR A 354 12.61 -25.39 3.62
CA THR A 354 11.80 -26.61 3.43
C THR A 354 10.32 -26.30 3.55
N LYS A 355 9.54 -27.02 2.74
CA LYS A 355 8.08 -27.12 2.85
C LYS A 355 7.66 -28.57 2.74
N ASP A 356 6.84 -29.03 3.70
CA ASP A 356 6.46 -30.44 3.79
C ASP A 356 7.68 -31.40 3.87
N GLY A 357 8.79 -30.95 4.45
CA GLY A 357 10.05 -31.69 4.54
C GLY A 357 10.84 -31.77 3.23
N ARG A 358 10.40 -31.12 2.15
CA ARG A 358 11.09 -31.04 0.85
C ARG A 358 11.80 -29.71 0.71
N PRO A 359 13.01 -29.67 0.14
CA PRO A 359 13.70 -28.42 -0.16
C PRO A 359 12.85 -27.53 -1.07
N VAL A 360 12.81 -26.24 -0.77
CA VAL A 360 12.23 -25.19 -1.60
C VAL A 360 13.18 -24.00 -1.70
N GLN A 361 13.13 -23.31 -2.81
CA GLN A 361 13.82 -22.07 -3.06
C GLN A 361 12.83 -21.01 -3.57
N GLY A 362 13.24 -19.77 -3.54
CA GLY A 362 12.37 -18.71 -4.05
C GLY A 362 13.07 -17.37 -4.05
N ARG A 363 12.31 -16.37 -4.44
CA ARG A 363 12.67 -14.96 -4.42
C ARG A 363 11.51 -14.16 -3.89
N GLY A 364 11.76 -12.95 -3.46
CA GLY A 364 10.70 -12.08 -2.97
C GLY A 364 11.17 -10.67 -2.75
N TYR A 365 10.37 -9.96 -1.99
CA TYR A 365 10.68 -8.61 -1.51
C TYR A 365 10.41 -8.52 -0.01
N LEU A 366 11.18 -7.68 0.66
CA LEU A 366 11.06 -7.36 2.07
C LEU A 366 11.02 -5.85 2.21
N GLU A 367 10.03 -5.33 2.91
CA GLU A 367 9.92 -3.92 3.32
C GLU A 367 10.01 -3.81 4.84
N MET A 368 10.81 -2.86 5.32
CA MET A 368 11.01 -2.59 6.73
C MET A 368 10.92 -1.10 7.03
N THR A 369 9.87 -0.68 7.72
CA THR A 369 9.63 0.72 8.09
C THR A 369 9.84 0.97 9.57
N GLY A 370 10.07 2.23 9.98
CA GLY A 370 10.19 2.64 11.38
C GLY A 370 11.46 2.13 12.09
N TYR A 371 12.53 1.86 11.35
CA TYR A 371 13.85 1.55 11.89
C TYR A 371 14.74 2.80 11.99
N ALA A 372 14.55 3.75 11.07
CA ALA A 372 15.29 5.01 11.01
C ALA A 372 14.37 6.18 11.34
N GLY A 373 14.61 6.85 12.48
CA GLY A 373 13.93 8.09 12.84
C GLY A 373 12.58 7.90 13.53
N ALA A 374 11.61 8.76 13.20
CA ALA A 374 10.31 8.79 13.84
C ALA A 374 9.43 7.56 13.48
N ALA A 375 8.53 7.20 14.40
CA ALA A 375 7.54 6.16 14.14
C ALA A 375 6.66 6.52 12.94
N MET A 376 6.32 5.53 12.11
CA MET A 376 5.44 5.71 10.94
C MET A 376 4.07 6.27 11.32
N SER A 377 3.56 5.92 12.51
CA SER A 377 2.32 6.46 13.07
C SER A 377 2.34 7.98 13.29
N ALA A 378 3.51 8.61 13.37
CA ALA A 378 3.64 10.06 13.50
C ALA A 378 3.57 10.79 12.14
N ILE A 379 3.79 10.08 11.04
CA ILE A 379 3.92 10.59 9.67
C ILE A 379 2.63 10.39 8.87
N LEU A 380 1.96 9.26 9.05
CA LEU A 380 0.72 8.88 8.34
C LEU A 380 -0.57 9.34 9.06
N LYS A 381 -0.56 10.53 9.67
CA LYS A 381 -1.72 11.12 10.36
C LYS A 381 -2.66 11.86 9.43
#